data_53965964d93420eba67b2651520b4787
#
_entry.id   53965964d93420eba67b2651520b4787
#
_cell.length_a   1.000
_cell.length_b   1.000
_cell.length_c   1.000
_cell.angle_alpha   90.00
_cell.angle_beta   90.00
_cell.angle_gamma   90.00
#
_symmetry.space_group_name_H-M   'P 1'
#
loop_
_entity.id
_entity.type
_entity.pdbx_description
1 polymer ?
#
loop_
_entity_poly.entity_id
_entity_poly.type
_entity_poly.pdbx_seq_one_letter_code
_entity_poly.pdbx_strand_id
1 'polypeptide(L)'
;QLIQQFRFGTFDSPFYIDLLFDFPKPDPNDAETPPSDPEQADLEKGQALVNSIISSFESKGAVNILMKNDAITLPSEIPVAKIYGTLDYPKKKKQERVRCNFSAYLFTFEQGTIIVTLMYEKEDRYGADIEQRIVNSLELIKEL
;
A
#
# COMPACT_ATOMS: atom_id res chain seq x y z
N GLN A 1 -6.05 -17.50 -7.91
CA GLN A 1 -5.67 -16.21 -7.36
C GLN A 1 -5.42 -15.22 -8.51
N LEU A 2 -6.10 -14.10 -8.50
CA LEU A 2 -5.89 -13.03 -9.48
C LEU A 2 -5.11 -11.92 -8.81
N ILE A 3 -3.87 -11.68 -9.29
CA ILE A 3 -3.06 -10.55 -8.85
C ILE A 3 -2.80 -9.69 -10.08
N GLN A 4 -3.17 -8.41 -9.99
CA GLN A 4 -2.88 -7.43 -11.03
C GLN A 4 -2.13 -6.28 -10.42
N GLN A 5 -1.14 -5.77 -11.15
CA GLN A 5 -0.32 -4.66 -10.66
C GLN A 5 -0.15 -3.64 -11.78
N PHE A 6 -0.35 -2.37 -11.42
CA PHE A 6 -0.16 -1.23 -12.30
C PHE A 6 0.83 -0.28 -11.65
N ARG A 7 1.82 0.17 -12.41
CA ARG A 7 2.86 1.06 -11.90
C ARG A 7 2.95 2.34 -12.73
N PHE A 8 3.22 3.42 -12.06
CA PHE A 8 3.61 4.67 -12.66
C PHE A 8 4.96 5.10 -12.07
N GLY A 9 5.95 5.26 -12.94
CA GLY A 9 7.30 5.56 -12.51
C GLY A 9 8.07 4.34 -12.04
N THR A 10 9.24 4.57 -11.49
CA THR A 10 10.10 3.57 -10.85
C THR A 10 10.52 4.10 -9.50
N PHE A 11 11.19 3.27 -8.71
CA PHE A 11 11.73 3.75 -7.42
C PHE A 11 12.81 4.82 -7.60
N ASP A 12 13.39 4.94 -8.80
CA ASP A 12 14.34 6.03 -9.10
C ASP A 12 13.65 7.33 -9.48
N SER A 13 12.35 7.29 -9.77
CA SER A 13 11.57 8.47 -10.10
C SER A 13 11.33 9.33 -8.85
N PRO A 14 11.18 10.65 -8.99
CA PRO A 14 10.82 11.50 -7.85
C PRO A 14 9.47 11.13 -7.22
N PHE A 15 8.57 10.56 -8.01
CA PHE A 15 7.27 10.09 -7.55
C PHE A 15 6.97 8.71 -8.14
N TYR A 16 6.46 7.82 -7.29
CA TYR A 16 6.13 6.45 -7.67
C TYR A 16 4.75 6.09 -7.16
N ILE A 17 3.96 5.44 -8.00
CA ILE A 17 2.63 4.92 -7.66
C ILE A 17 2.56 3.46 -8.04
N ASP A 18 2.07 2.64 -7.15
CA ASP A 18 1.81 1.22 -7.38
C ASP A 18 0.38 0.88 -6.97
N LEU A 19 -0.33 0.22 -7.86
CA LEU A 19 -1.67 -0.29 -7.62
C LEU A 19 -1.61 -1.81 -7.66
N LEU A 20 -1.90 -2.44 -6.55
CA LEU A 20 -1.93 -3.89 -6.44
C LEU A 20 -3.36 -4.34 -6.16
N PHE A 21 -3.85 -5.24 -6.99
CA PHE A 21 -5.14 -5.89 -6.81
C PHE A 21 -4.89 -7.35 -6.44
N ASP A 22 -5.25 -7.73 -5.25
CA ASP A 22 -5.13 -9.11 -4.77
C ASP A 22 -6.52 -9.67 -4.48
N PHE A 23 -7.02 -10.49 -5.42
CA PHE A 23 -8.31 -11.15 -5.31
C PHE A 23 -8.09 -12.67 -5.31
N PRO A 24 -7.90 -13.26 -4.13
CA PRO A 24 -7.71 -14.71 -4.04
C PRO A 24 -8.97 -15.43 -4.51
N LYS A 25 -8.77 -16.50 -5.30
CA LYS A 25 -9.88 -17.38 -5.65
C LYS A 25 -10.25 -18.17 -4.41
N PRO A 26 -11.55 -18.30 -4.12
CA PRO A 26 -11.97 -19.16 -3.04
C PRO A 26 -11.56 -20.60 -3.36
N ASP A 27 -10.80 -21.21 -2.44
CA ASP A 27 -10.47 -22.63 -2.54
C ASP A 27 -11.64 -23.43 -2.00
N PRO A 28 -12.28 -24.29 -2.82
CA PRO A 28 -13.40 -25.11 -2.33
C PRO A 28 -13.00 -26.06 -1.21
N ASN A 29 -11.71 -26.32 -1.04
CA ASN A 29 -11.22 -27.17 0.04
C ASN A 29 -10.95 -26.41 1.34
N ASP A 30 -10.80 -25.09 1.31
CA ASP A 30 -10.57 -24.24 2.48
C ASP A 30 -11.87 -23.68 3.09
N ALA A 31 -13.01 -23.94 2.48
CA ALA A 31 -14.29 -23.37 2.89
C ALA A 31 -14.82 -23.90 4.22
N GLU A 32 -14.15 -24.87 4.85
CA GLU A 32 -14.71 -25.58 5.98
C GLU A 32 -14.10 -25.26 7.33
N THR A 33 -13.07 -24.42 7.39
CA THR A 33 -12.49 -24.01 8.67
C THR A 33 -12.67 -22.50 8.87
N PRO A 34 -13.82 -22.08 9.44
CA PRO A 34 -13.92 -20.68 9.84
C PRO A 34 -12.84 -20.40 10.88
N PRO A 35 -12.16 -19.25 10.80
CA PRO A 35 -11.22 -18.88 11.85
C PRO A 35 -11.96 -18.85 13.19
N SER A 36 -11.34 -19.41 14.21
CA SER A 36 -11.92 -19.50 15.53
C SER A 36 -12.18 -18.14 16.18
N ASP A 37 -11.54 -17.07 15.64
CA ASP A 37 -11.70 -15.70 16.10
C ASP A 37 -11.55 -14.77 14.87
N PRO A 38 -12.65 -14.14 14.40
CA PRO A 38 -12.57 -13.22 13.26
C PRO A 38 -11.68 -12.01 13.49
N GLU A 39 -11.61 -11.48 14.71
CA GLU A 39 -10.73 -10.35 15.02
C GLU A 39 -9.26 -10.75 14.90
N GLN A 40 -8.92 -11.93 15.41
CA GLN A 40 -7.56 -12.46 15.31
C GLN A 40 -7.16 -12.70 13.85
N ALA A 41 -8.05 -13.24 13.05
CA ALA A 41 -7.81 -13.47 11.62
C ALA A 41 -7.56 -12.16 10.88
N ASP A 42 -8.33 -11.10 11.18
CA ASP A 42 -8.16 -9.78 10.57
C ASP A 42 -6.84 -9.14 10.98
N LEU A 43 -6.44 -9.29 12.24
CA LEU A 43 -5.15 -8.79 12.73
C LEU A 43 -3.98 -9.48 12.04
N GLU A 44 -4.04 -10.80 11.92
CA GLU A 44 -3.03 -11.59 11.25
C GLU A 44 -2.90 -11.25 9.77
N LYS A 45 -4.03 -11.07 9.09
CA LYS A 45 -4.07 -10.66 7.69
C LYS A 45 -3.48 -9.27 7.51
N GLY A 46 -3.84 -8.33 8.38
CA GLY A 46 -3.29 -6.98 8.36
C GLY A 46 -1.78 -6.98 8.57
N GLN A 47 -1.29 -7.76 9.54
CA GLN A 47 0.14 -7.87 9.82
C GLN A 47 0.88 -8.50 8.64
N ALA A 48 0.30 -9.49 7.98
CA ALA A 48 0.89 -10.10 6.80
C ALA A 48 1.02 -9.12 5.64
N LEU A 49 0.01 -8.27 5.44
CA LEU A 49 0.04 -7.22 4.41
C LEU A 49 1.12 -6.18 4.70
N VAL A 50 1.24 -5.74 5.94
CA VAL A 50 2.29 -4.82 6.38
C VAL A 50 3.66 -5.41 6.11
N ASN A 51 3.88 -6.65 6.52
CA ASN A 51 5.15 -7.35 6.31
C ASN A 51 5.48 -7.48 4.82
N SER A 52 4.49 -7.73 3.99
CA SER A 52 4.65 -7.84 2.54
C SER A 52 5.10 -6.50 1.93
N ILE A 53 4.52 -5.40 2.37
CA ILE A 53 4.90 -4.05 1.90
C ILE A 53 6.35 -3.75 2.30
N ILE A 54 6.72 -3.99 3.55
CA ILE A 54 8.07 -3.77 4.03
C ILE A 54 9.07 -4.62 3.24
N SER A 55 8.78 -5.91 3.08
CA SER A 55 9.64 -6.82 2.32
C SER A 55 9.84 -6.37 0.88
N SER A 56 8.80 -5.83 0.25
CA SER A 56 8.88 -5.29 -1.09
C SER A 56 9.86 -4.12 -1.17
N PHE A 57 9.83 -3.21 -0.21
CA PHE A 57 10.77 -2.09 -0.17
C PHE A 57 12.19 -2.57 0.13
N GLU A 58 12.36 -3.46 1.10
CA GLU A 58 13.67 -4.00 1.47
C GLU A 58 14.32 -4.76 0.31
N SER A 59 13.55 -5.51 -0.45
CA SER A 59 14.06 -6.26 -1.59
C SER A 59 14.64 -5.35 -2.68
N LYS A 60 14.26 -4.09 -2.68
CA LYS A 60 14.76 -3.08 -3.62
C LYS A 60 15.83 -2.18 -3.02
N GLY A 61 16.28 -2.49 -1.82
CA GLY A 61 17.40 -1.80 -1.19
C GLY A 61 17.02 -0.72 -0.18
N ALA A 62 15.75 -0.57 0.16
CA ALA A 62 15.32 0.38 1.17
C ALA A 62 15.84 -0.01 2.55
N VAL A 63 16.26 0.98 3.32
CA VAL A 63 16.73 0.80 4.71
C VAL A 63 16.13 1.91 5.58
N ASN A 64 16.28 1.76 6.90
CA ASN A 64 15.81 2.74 7.88
C ASN A 64 14.30 3.03 7.71
N ILE A 65 13.52 1.99 7.57
CA ILE A 65 12.07 2.10 7.37
C ILE A 65 11.42 2.42 8.72
N LEU A 66 10.81 3.60 8.81
CA LEU A 66 10.00 4.02 9.95
C LEU A 66 8.55 4.04 9.51
N MET A 67 7.66 3.39 10.25
CA MET A 67 6.31 3.13 9.79
C MET A 67 5.29 3.37 10.90
N LYS A 68 4.14 3.91 10.49
CA LYS A 68 2.96 4.09 11.33
C LYS A 68 1.73 3.56 10.63
N ASN A 69 0.75 3.15 11.41
CA ASN A 69 -0.55 2.67 10.92
C ASN A 69 -1.65 3.58 11.43
N ASP A 70 -2.61 3.88 10.55
CA ASP A 70 -3.81 4.64 10.92
C ASP A 70 -5.04 4.08 10.22
N ALA A 71 -6.18 4.19 10.88
CA ALA A 71 -7.47 3.96 10.24
C ALA A 71 -8.03 5.34 9.89
N ILE A 72 -8.24 5.60 8.60
CA ILE A 72 -8.74 6.88 8.13
C ILE A 72 -9.99 6.69 7.28
N THR A 73 -10.73 7.78 7.10
CA THR A 73 -11.85 7.81 6.16
C THR A 73 -11.49 8.78 5.05
N LEU A 74 -11.57 8.30 3.81
CA LEU A 74 -11.31 9.14 2.64
C LEU A 74 -12.40 10.21 2.45
N PRO A 75 -12.13 11.29 1.69
CA PRO A 75 -13.18 12.26 1.39
C PRO A 75 -14.43 11.67 0.73
N SER A 76 -14.28 10.54 0.03
CA SER A 76 -15.38 9.77 -0.54
C SER A 76 -16.14 8.90 0.47
N GLU A 77 -15.86 9.07 1.76
CA GLU A 77 -16.47 8.31 2.87
C GLU A 77 -16.09 6.84 2.92
N ILE A 78 -15.00 6.44 2.26
CA ILE A 78 -14.51 5.06 2.28
C ILE A 78 -13.54 4.90 3.44
N PRO A 79 -13.77 3.94 4.37
CA PRO A 79 -12.80 3.64 5.42
C PRO A 79 -11.63 2.82 4.83
N VAL A 80 -10.41 3.23 5.13
CA VAL A 80 -9.21 2.54 4.68
C VAL A 80 -8.19 2.45 5.81
N ALA A 81 -7.32 1.44 5.73
CA ALA A 81 -6.14 1.40 6.56
C ALA A 81 -5.01 2.12 5.82
N LYS A 82 -4.35 3.04 6.48
CA LYS A 82 -3.20 3.77 5.93
C LYS A 82 -1.94 3.34 6.66
N ILE A 83 -0.95 2.88 5.91
CA ILE A 83 0.38 2.59 6.41
C ILE A 83 1.29 3.62 5.78
N TYR A 84 2.02 4.38 6.58
CA TYR A 84 2.82 5.48 6.06
C TYR A 84 4.08 5.69 6.89
N GLY A 85 5.05 6.37 6.31
CA GLY A 85 6.28 6.67 7.01
C GLY A 85 7.37 7.15 6.09
N THR A 86 8.61 6.87 6.49
CA THR A 86 9.81 7.26 5.76
C THR A 86 10.75 6.08 5.61
N LEU A 87 11.55 6.13 4.57
CA LEU A 87 12.62 5.17 4.34
C LEU A 87 13.76 5.85 3.59
N ASP A 88 14.92 5.22 3.60
CA ASP A 88 16.07 5.65 2.81
C ASP A 88 16.22 4.68 1.64
N TYR A 89 16.30 5.24 0.42
CA TYR A 89 16.35 4.44 -0.80
C TYR A 89 17.57 4.80 -1.66
N PRO A 90 18.33 3.82 -2.17
CA PRO A 90 19.49 4.08 -3.02
C PRO A 90 19.02 4.45 -4.45
N LYS A 91 19.03 5.72 -4.79
CA LYS A 91 18.69 6.19 -6.13
C LYS A 91 19.90 6.03 -7.06
N LYS A 92 19.67 5.51 -8.28
CA LYS A 92 20.75 5.24 -9.24
C LYS A 92 21.57 6.47 -9.61
N LYS A 93 20.92 7.64 -9.65
CA LYS A 93 21.57 8.89 -10.05
C LYS A 93 22.20 9.65 -8.90
N LYS A 94 22.09 9.16 -7.66
CA LYS A 94 22.62 9.83 -6.48
C LYS A 94 23.58 8.90 -5.77
N GLN A 95 24.71 9.43 -5.31
CA GLN A 95 25.74 8.65 -4.63
C GLN A 95 25.31 8.21 -3.24
N GLU A 96 24.40 8.96 -2.62
CA GLU A 96 23.87 8.68 -1.30
C GLU A 96 22.41 8.23 -1.36
N ARG A 97 21.97 7.52 -0.32
CA ARG A 97 20.56 7.17 -0.19
C ARG A 97 19.72 8.42 0.03
N VAL A 98 18.54 8.42 -0.55
CA VAL A 98 17.61 9.55 -0.46
C VAL A 98 16.47 9.18 0.48
N ARG A 99 16.13 10.10 1.37
CA ARG A 99 14.99 9.92 2.26
C ARG A 99 13.71 10.14 1.47
N CYS A 100 12.82 9.15 1.55
CA CYS A 100 11.54 9.18 0.87
C CYS A 100 10.40 9.03 1.86
N ASN A 101 9.28 9.67 1.55
CA ASN A 101 8.01 9.41 2.20
C ASN A 101 7.27 8.32 1.43
N PHE A 102 6.58 7.45 2.14
CA PHE A 102 5.70 6.46 1.51
C PHE A 102 4.37 6.40 2.23
N SER A 103 3.34 6.03 1.48
CA SER A 103 1.99 5.78 2.00
C SER A 103 1.38 4.62 1.24
N ALA A 104 0.73 3.73 1.97
CA ALA A 104 -0.02 2.62 1.38
C ALA A 104 -1.45 2.69 1.92
N TYR A 105 -2.42 2.73 1.02
CA TYR A 105 -3.84 2.77 1.33
C TYR A 105 -4.44 1.41 1.02
N LEU A 106 -5.00 0.75 2.02
CA LEU A 106 -5.52 -0.62 1.90
C LEU A 106 -7.04 -0.59 1.93
N PHE A 107 -7.61 -1.03 0.82
CA PHE A 107 -9.06 -1.20 0.65
C PHE A 107 -9.38 -2.68 0.76
N THR A 108 -10.19 -3.06 1.74
CA THR A 108 -10.55 -4.47 1.96
C THR A 108 -12.00 -4.70 1.55
N PHE A 109 -12.21 -5.72 0.73
CA PHE A 109 -13.51 -6.16 0.25
C PHE A 109 -13.68 -7.66 0.54
N GLU A 110 -14.88 -8.18 0.39
CA GLU A 110 -15.11 -9.63 0.50
C GLU A 110 -14.28 -10.40 -0.51
N GLN A 111 -14.12 -9.86 -1.72
CA GLN A 111 -13.41 -10.52 -2.82
C GLN A 111 -11.90 -10.42 -2.69
N GLY A 112 -11.36 -9.48 -1.94
CA GLY A 112 -9.94 -9.29 -1.83
C GLY A 112 -9.53 -7.91 -1.36
N THR A 113 -8.31 -7.54 -1.67
CA THR A 113 -7.69 -6.29 -1.20
C THR A 113 -7.13 -5.51 -2.38
N ILE A 114 -7.30 -4.19 -2.33
CA ILE A 114 -6.64 -3.27 -3.25
C ILE A 114 -5.68 -2.43 -2.42
N ILE A 115 -4.42 -2.36 -2.85
CA ILE A 115 -3.39 -1.57 -2.18
C ILE A 115 -2.90 -0.50 -3.14
N VAL A 116 -3.02 0.77 -2.73
CA VAL A 116 -2.46 1.91 -3.45
C VAL A 116 -1.24 2.37 -2.69
N THR A 117 -0.05 2.18 -3.27
CA THR A 117 1.21 2.57 -2.65
C THR A 117 1.81 3.74 -3.40
N LEU A 118 2.19 4.78 -2.64
CA LEU A 118 2.81 5.98 -3.17
C LEU A 118 4.15 6.18 -2.47
N MET A 119 5.15 6.61 -3.22
CA MET A 119 6.46 6.95 -2.67
C MET A 119 7.02 8.18 -3.40
N TYR A 120 7.56 9.11 -2.65
CA TYR A 120 8.20 10.29 -3.23
C TYR A 120 9.33 10.77 -2.33
N GLU A 121 10.29 11.49 -2.93
CA GLU A 121 11.40 12.04 -2.17
C GLU A 121 10.87 13.07 -1.15
N LYS A 122 11.38 13.00 0.08
CA LYS A 122 10.93 13.88 1.17
C LYS A 122 11.06 15.35 0.83
N GLU A 123 12.09 15.69 0.06
CA GLU A 123 12.37 17.08 -0.33
C GLU A 123 11.63 17.52 -1.60
N ASP A 124 10.89 16.61 -2.23
CA ASP A 124 10.05 16.99 -3.37
C ASP A 124 8.86 17.80 -2.89
N ARG A 125 8.86 19.08 -3.24
CA ARG A 125 7.83 20.01 -2.79
C ARG A 125 6.44 19.74 -3.36
N TYR A 126 6.33 18.92 -4.39
CA TYR A 126 5.05 18.57 -5.01
C TYR A 126 4.51 17.22 -4.57
N GLY A 127 5.33 16.40 -3.92
CA GLY A 127 4.96 15.02 -3.57
C GLY A 127 3.72 14.94 -2.70
N ALA A 128 3.67 15.72 -1.64
CA ALA A 128 2.53 15.73 -0.72
C ALA A 128 1.25 16.21 -1.40
N ASP A 129 1.34 17.22 -2.28
CA ASP A 129 0.18 17.74 -3.02
C ASP A 129 -0.33 16.71 -4.02
N ILE A 130 0.55 15.99 -4.69
CA ILE A 130 0.18 14.93 -5.62
C ILE A 130 -0.51 13.80 -4.86
N GLU A 131 0.04 13.38 -3.74
CA GLU A 131 -0.60 12.36 -2.89
C GLU A 131 -2.01 12.78 -2.50
N GLN A 132 -2.18 14.02 -2.03
CA GLN A 132 -3.48 14.53 -1.60
C GLN A 132 -4.50 14.55 -2.73
N ARG A 133 -4.08 14.93 -3.92
CA ARG A 133 -4.95 14.92 -5.11
C ARG A 133 -5.38 13.51 -5.48
N ILE A 134 -4.47 12.55 -5.40
CA ILE A 134 -4.78 11.15 -5.68
C ILE A 134 -5.78 10.63 -4.65
N VAL A 135 -5.50 10.86 -3.36
CA VAL A 135 -6.37 10.41 -2.26
C VAL A 135 -7.77 11.01 -2.39
N ASN A 136 -7.86 12.29 -2.72
CA ASN A 136 -9.16 12.97 -2.90
C ASN A 136 -9.94 12.44 -4.09
N SER A 137 -9.25 11.86 -5.08
CA SER A 137 -9.89 11.32 -6.28
C SER A 137 -10.28 9.84 -6.15
N LEU A 138 -9.82 9.17 -5.09
CA LEU A 138 -10.13 7.75 -4.89
C LEU A 138 -11.60 7.58 -4.50
N GLU A 139 -12.32 6.83 -5.31
CA GLU A 139 -13.71 6.52 -5.07
C GLU A 139 -14.01 5.10 -5.56
N LEU A 140 -15.00 4.48 -4.94
CA LEU A 140 -15.49 3.18 -5.39
C LEU A 140 -16.65 3.41 -6.34
N ILE A 141 -16.49 2.93 -7.57
CA ILE A 141 -17.57 2.93 -8.54
C ILE A 141 -18.30 1.60 -8.37
N LYS A 142 -19.52 1.67 -7.87
CA LYS A 142 -20.37 0.47 -7.80
C LYS A 142 -20.86 0.18 -9.20
N GLU A 143 -20.71 -1.06 -9.63
CA GLU A 143 -21.29 -1.48 -10.88
C GLU A 143 -22.80 -1.34 -10.85
N LEU A 144 -23.29 -0.80 -11.91
CA LEU A 144 -24.73 -0.65 -12.13
C LEU A 144 -25.36 -1.95 -12.60
#